data_30831422c1b3c908421c52e38366ba24
#
_entry.id   30831422c1b3c908421c52e38366ba24
#
_cell.length_a   1.000
_cell.length_b   1.000
_cell.length_c   1.000
_cell.angle_alpha   90.00
_cell.angle_beta   90.00
_cell.angle_gamma   90.00
#
_symmetry.space_group_name_H-M   'P 1'
#
loop_
_entity.id
_entity.type
_entity.pdbx_description
1 polymer ?
#
loop_
_entity_poly.entity_id
_entity_poly.type
_entity_poly.pdbx_seq_one_letter_code
_entity_poly.pdbx_strand_id
1 'polypeptide(L)' 'MRKPSGNAEVDANQVTIEANGSEVVLKGKVRSWAEREEAERVAWRAPGVTKVEDHIVVSP' A
#
# COMPACT_ATOMS: atom_id res chain seq x y z
N MET A 1 24.36 -9.34 -2.23
CA MET A 1 24.04 -9.18 -1.80
C MET A 1 23.45 -8.90 -1.17
N ARG A 2 23.16 -8.63 -1.14
CA ARG A 2 22.73 -8.32 -0.52
C ARG A 2 21.88 -8.06 -0.02
N LYS A 3 21.56 -7.85 0.09
CA LYS A 3 20.84 -7.62 0.56
C LYS A 3 20.35 -7.44 1.33
N PRO A 4 20.16 -7.39 1.13
CA PRO A 4 19.39 -7.27 1.99
C PRO A 4 19.24 -6.73 3.06
N SER A 5 19.75 -6.54 3.37
CA SER A 5 19.78 -6.06 4.44
C SER A 5 19.00 -4.90 4.76
N GLY A 6 19.06 -3.91 4.33
CA GLY A 6 18.21 -2.80 4.61
C GLY A 6 16.77 -3.13 4.60
N ASN A 7 16.51 -4.33 4.53
CA ASN A 7 15.16 -4.83 4.42
C ASN A 7 14.32 -4.55 5.63
N ALA A 8 14.95 -4.34 6.75
CA ALA A 8 14.19 -4.05 7.94
C ALA A 8 13.33 -2.81 7.77
N GLU A 9 13.84 -1.87 7.01
CA GLU A 9 13.07 -0.66 6.78
C GLU A 9 11.93 -0.87 5.84
N VAL A 10 12.16 -1.72 4.86
CA VAL A 10 11.12 -2.02 3.90
C VAL A 10 9.95 -2.69 4.59
N ASP A 11 10.26 -3.53 5.56
CA ASP A 11 9.21 -4.25 6.26
C ASP A 11 8.29 -3.33 7.02
N ALA A 12 8.74 -2.15 7.33
CA ALA A 12 7.90 -1.23 8.07
C ALA A 12 6.73 -0.74 7.24
N ASN A 13 6.87 -0.79 5.92
CA ASN A 13 5.86 -0.28 5.01
C ASN A 13 5.57 -1.30 3.93
N GLN A 14 4.97 -2.38 4.30
CA GLN A 14 4.65 -3.43 3.33
C GLN A 14 3.25 -3.21 2.79
N VAL A 15 3.17 -2.63 1.64
CA VAL A 15 1.89 -2.39 0.99
C VAL A 15 1.92 -3.06 -0.37
N THR A 16 0.92 -3.89 -0.62
CA THR A 16 0.75 -4.56 -1.90
C THR A 16 -0.45 -3.96 -2.61
N ILE A 17 -0.27 -3.66 -3.88
CA ILE A 17 -1.33 -3.09 -4.69
C ILE A 17 -1.70 -4.08 -5.77
N GLU A 18 -2.98 -4.44 -5.83
CA GLU A 18 -3.49 -5.33 -6.85
C GLU A 18 -4.52 -4.59 -7.67
N ALA A 19 -4.39 -4.63 -8.97
CA ALA A 19 -5.33 -3.96 -9.86
C ALA A 19 -6.10 -5.00 -10.65
N ASN A 20 -7.42 -4.89 -10.62
CA ASN A 20 -8.31 -5.77 -11.38
C ASN A 20 -9.28 -4.90 -12.14
N GLY A 21 -9.03 -4.70 -13.44
CA GLY A 21 -9.87 -3.83 -14.22
C GLY A 21 -9.82 -2.42 -13.67
N SER A 22 -10.95 -1.90 -13.22
CA SER A 22 -11.03 -0.56 -12.68
C SER A 22 -11.00 -0.57 -11.15
N GLU A 23 -10.77 -1.72 -10.52
CA GLU A 23 -10.68 -1.81 -9.08
C GLU A 23 -9.24 -1.95 -8.64
N VAL A 24 -8.93 -1.36 -7.52
CA VAL A 24 -7.62 -1.49 -6.90
C VAL A 24 -7.82 -1.99 -5.48
N VAL A 25 -7.05 -3.00 -5.10
CA VAL A 25 -7.08 -3.53 -3.75
C VAL A 25 -5.73 -3.27 -3.10
N LEU A 26 -5.76 -2.65 -1.95
CA LEU A 26 -4.56 -2.34 -1.18
C LEU A 26 -4.51 -3.27 0.00
N LYS A 27 -3.36 -3.93 0.20
CA LYS A 27 -3.17 -4.84 1.31
C LYS A 27 -1.84 -4.57 1.95
N GLY A 28 -1.74 -4.83 3.23
CA GLY A 28 -0.47 -4.72 3.89
C GLY A 28 -0.57 -4.09 5.25
N LYS A 29 0.55 -3.55 5.70
CA LYS A 29 0.64 -2.99 7.03
C LYS A 29 1.47 -1.72 6.98
N VAL A 30 0.99 -0.70 7.65
CA VAL A 30 1.70 0.56 7.76
C VAL A 30 1.76 0.96 9.22
N ARG A 31 2.53 1.96 9.53
CA ARG A 31 2.74 2.39 10.90
C ARG A 31 1.84 3.53 11.33
N SER A 32 1.26 4.25 10.38
CA SER A 32 0.46 5.40 10.72
C SER A 32 -0.70 5.54 9.77
N TRP A 33 -1.71 6.28 10.23
CA TRP A 33 -2.86 6.57 9.40
C TRP A 33 -2.47 7.40 8.19
N ALA A 34 -1.48 8.27 8.35
CA ALA A 34 -1.04 9.10 7.24
C ALA A 34 -0.52 8.23 6.09
N GLU A 35 0.20 7.17 6.42
CA GLU A 35 0.71 6.28 5.38
C GLU A 35 -0.42 5.54 4.69
N ARG A 36 -1.43 5.14 5.46
CA ARG A 36 -2.57 4.46 4.88
C ARG A 36 -3.31 5.37 3.93
N GLU A 37 -3.54 6.61 4.34
CA GLU A 37 -4.23 7.57 3.49
C GLU A 37 -3.42 7.89 2.24
N GLU A 38 -2.11 7.95 2.39
CA GLU A 38 -1.26 8.20 1.24
C GLU A 38 -1.39 7.09 0.21
N ALA A 39 -1.44 5.84 0.67
CA ALA A 39 -1.60 4.72 -0.24
C ALA A 39 -2.92 4.81 -0.99
N GLU A 40 -4.00 5.19 -0.29
CA GLU A 40 -5.29 5.36 -0.95
C GLU A 40 -5.24 6.46 -2.00
N ARG A 41 -4.59 7.57 -1.65
CA ARG A 41 -4.51 8.68 -2.57
C ARG A 41 -3.77 8.30 -3.84
N VAL A 42 -2.68 7.57 -3.67
CA VAL A 42 -1.90 7.12 -4.83
C VAL A 42 -2.73 6.18 -5.70
N ALA A 43 -3.49 5.29 -5.07
CA ALA A 43 -4.33 4.36 -5.81
C ALA A 43 -5.37 5.09 -6.66
N TRP A 44 -5.97 6.15 -6.10
CA TRP A 44 -6.97 6.89 -6.83
C TRP A 44 -6.42 7.69 -7.99
N ARG A 45 -5.11 7.92 -8.01
CA ARG A 45 -4.49 8.65 -9.10
C ARG A 45 -4.39 7.84 -10.37
N ALA A 46 -4.47 6.52 -10.29
CA ALA A 46 -4.34 5.70 -11.47
C ALA A 46 -5.53 5.93 -12.39
N PRO A 47 -5.29 6.08 -13.70
CA PRO A 47 -6.38 6.35 -14.62
C PRO A 47 -7.33 5.16 -14.70
N GLY A 48 -8.62 5.47 -14.74
CA GLY A 48 -9.62 4.44 -14.89
C GLY A 48 -10.04 3.75 -13.62
N VAL A 49 -9.47 4.14 -12.47
CA VAL A 49 -9.85 3.52 -11.20
C VAL A 49 -11.19 4.08 -10.75
N THR A 50 -12.14 3.18 -10.50
CA THR A 50 -13.45 3.56 -10.00
C THR A 50 -13.70 3.07 -8.59
N LYS A 51 -12.87 2.16 -8.09
CA LYS A 51 -13.06 1.61 -6.75
C LYS A 51 -11.72 1.27 -6.13
N VAL A 52 -11.55 1.62 -4.89
CA VAL A 52 -10.36 1.27 -4.13
C VAL A 52 -10.80 0.55 -2.86
N GLU A 53 -10.31 -0.67 -2.67
CA GLU A 53 -10.55 -1.41 -1.43
C GLU A 53 -9.30 -1.34 -0.59
N ASP A 54 -9.47 -0.93 0.63
CA ASP A 54 -8.35 -0.70 1.52
C ASP A 54 -8.36 -1.75 2.62
N HIS A 55 -7.43 -2.67 2.52
CA HIS A 55 -7.26 -3.72 3.53
C HIS A 55 -5.96 -3.52 4.31
N ILE A 56 -5.47 -2.31 4.32
CA ILE A 56 -4.25 -2.00 5.03
C ILE A 56 -4.52 -1.92 6.52
N VAL A 57 -3.62 -2.50 7.28
CA VAL A 57 -3.69 -2.48 8.74
C VAL A 57 -2.73 -1.44 9.26
N VAL A 58 -3.19 -0.61 10.17
CA VAL A 58 -2.31 0.36 10.83
C VAL A 58 -1.81 -0.27 12.12
N SER A 59 -0.51 -0.44 12.19
CA SER A 59 0.12 -1.10 13.33
C SER A 59 1.35 -0.31 13.74
N PRO A 60 1.18 0.61 14.67
CA PRO A 60 2.29 1.48 15.09
C PRO A 60 3.40 0.74 15.80
#